data_5accedab1234d62cd6172a7054e8df05
#
_entry.id   5accedab1234d62cd6172a7054e8df05
#
_cell.length_a   1.000
_cell.length_b   1.000
_cell.length_c   1.000
_cell.angle_alpha   90.00
_cell.angle_beta   90.00
_cell.angle_gamma   90.00
#
_symmetry.space_group_name_H-M   'P 1'
#
loop_
_entity.id
_entity.type
_entity.pdbx_description
1 polymer ?
#
loop_
_entity_poly.entity_id
_entity_poly.type
_entity_poly.pdbx_seq_one_letter_code
_entity_poly.pdbx_strand_id
1 'polypeptide(L)'
;HGRGFAVVADEVRKLAERTQKSLGEIEANTNVLVQSINDMAESIKQQTQNVGNMNETISQLESITEQNVSIANHSQEIYNAVDSIASKILEDVDSKKF
;
A
#
# COMPACT_ATOMS: atom_id res chain seq x y z
N HIS A 1 -69.42 -18.54 -5.79
CA HIS A 1 -68.66 -17.73 -6.77
C HIS A 1 -67.97 -16.54 -6.06
N GLY A 2 -68.66 -15.84 -5.14
CA GLY A 2 -68.09 -14.72 -4.42
C GLY A 2 -66.93 -15.07 -3.53
N ARG A 3 -66.93 -16.29 -2.91
CA ARG A 3 -65.83 -16.75 -2.03
C ARG A 3 -64.55 -17.04 -2.80
N GLY A 4 -64.68 -17.58 -4.01
CA GLY A 4 -63.53 -17.86 -4.84
C GLY A 4 -62.80 -16.59 -5.27
N PHE A 5 -63.53 -15.58 -5.67
CA PHE A 5 -62.99 -14.27 -6.04
C PHE A 5 -62.37 -13.55 -4.84
N ALA A 6 -63.00 -13.63 -3.68
CA ALA A 6 -62.49 -13.01 -2.43
C ALA A 6 -61.16 -13.65 -2.00
N VAL A 7 -61.02 -14.97 -2.12
CA VAL A 7 -59.76 -15.67 -1.77
C VAL A 7 -58.68 -15.24 -2.74
N VAL A 8 -58.94 -15.19 -4.02
CA VAL A 8 -57.96 -14.75 -5.02
C VAL A 8 -57.55 -13.30 -4.80
N ALA A 9 -58.51 -12.43 -4.55
CA ALA A 9 -58.24 -11.03 -4.28
C ALA A 9 -57.36 -10.85 -3.04
N ASP A 10 -57.63 -11.61 -1.97
CA ASP A 10 -56.80 -11.61 -0.77
C ASP A 10 -55.37 -12.10 -1.01
N GLU A 11 -55.23 -13.16 -1.79
CA GLU A 11 -53.91 -13.68 -2.16
C GLU A 11 -53.11 -12.68 -3.02
N VAL A 12 -53.77 -12.00 -3.97
CA VAL A 12 -53.15 -10.95 -4.78
C VAL A 12 -52.67 -9.81 -3.90
N ARG A 13 -53.50 -9.39 -2.93
CA ARG A 13 -53.13 -8.36 -1.97
C ARG A 13 -51.91 -8.75 -1.16
N LYS A 14 -51.88 -9.99 -0.64
CA LYS A 14 -50.72 -10.51 0.12
C LYS A 14 -49.48 -10.56 -0.75
N LEU A 15 -49.62 -10.97 -2.01
CA LEU A 15 -48.51 -10.99 -2.95
C LEU A 15 -47.96 -9.58 -3.19
N ALA A 16 -48.86 -8.61 -3.38
CA ALA A 16 -48.48 -7.21 -3.56
C ALA A 16 -47.72 -6.67 -2.34
N GLU A 17 -48.20 -7.00 -1.13
CA GLU A 17 -47.54 -6.57 0.12
C GLU A 17 -46.14 -7.20 0.23
N ARG A 18 -46.00 -8.49 -0.08
CA ARG A 18 -44.69 -9.18 -0.05
C ARG A 18 -43.74 -8.60 -1.11
N THR A 19 -44.28 -8.31 -2.29
CA THR A 19 -43.49 -7.70 -3.35
C THR A 19 -42.99 -6.31 -2.95
N GLN A 20 -43.85 -5.50 -2.36
CA GLN A 20 -43.49 -4.16 -1.88
C GLN A 20 -42.44 -4.23 -0.79
N LYS A 21 -42.56 -5.18 0.15
CA LYS A 21 -41.56 -5.43 1.19
C LYS A 21 -40.21 -5.81 0.58
N SER A 22 -40.23 -6.73 -0.39
CA SER A 22 -39.01 -7.16 -1.09
C SER A 22 -38.33 -6.01 -1.83
N LEU A 23 -39.13 -5.15 -2.48
CA LEU A 23 -38.60 -3.95 -3.15
C LEU A 23 -37.94 -3.00 -2.15
N GLY A 24 -38.55 -2.84 -0.96
CA GLY A 24 -37.94 -2.03 0.11
C GLY A 24 -36.59 -2.59 0.57
N GLU A 25 -36.49 -3.90 0.70
CA GLU A 25 -35.24 -4.58 1.06
C GLU A 25 -34.17 -4.40 -0.02
N ILE A 26 -34.58 -4.51 -1.30
CA ILE A 26 -33.68 -4.28 -2.44
C ILE A 26 -33.17 -2.84 -2.43
N GLU A 27 -34.04 -1.88 -2.22
CA GLU A 27 -33.67 -0.46 -2.12
C GLU A 27 -32.67 -0.22 -1.01
N ALA A 28 -32.93 -0.78 0.18
CA ALA A 28 -32.00 -0.69 1.31
C ALA A 28 -30.63 -1.30 1.00
N ASN A 29 -30.62 -2.48 0.37
CA ASN A 29 -29.40 -3.14 -0.03
C ASN A 29 -28.64 -2.36 -1.10
N THR A 30 -29.37 -1.76 -2.03
CA THR A 30 -28.79 -0.90 -3.07
C THR A 30 -28.10 0.32 -2.45
N ASN A 31 -28.73 0.94 -1.45
CA ASN A 31 -28.14 2.08 -0.74
C ASN A 31 -26.84 1.69 -0.02
N VAL A 32 -26.83 0.53 0.62
CA VAL A 32 -25.63 -0.02 1.27
C VAL A 32 -24.53 -0.27 0.23
N LEU A 33 -24.90 -0.81 -0.92
CA LEU A 33 -23.96 -1.08 -2.00
C LEU A 33 -23.34 0.22 -2.53
N VAL A 34 -24.14 1.25 -2.76
CA VAL A 34 -23.66 2.57 -3.19
C VAL A 34 -22.68 3.15 -2.18
N GLN A 35 -23.01 3.05 -0.89
CA GLN A 35 -22.12 3.51 0.18
C GLN A 35 -20.79 2.77 0.14
N SER A 36 -20.83 1.45 -0.01
CA SER A 36 -19.63 0.62 -0.11
C SER A 36 -18.77 0.99 -1.31
N ILE A 37 -19.39 1.29 -2.44
CA ILE A 37 -18.69 1.73 -3.65
C ILE A 37 -17.99 3.07 -3.40
N ASN A 38 -18.65 4.00 -2.74
CA ASN A 38 -18.07 5.29 -2.38
C ASN A 38 -16.88 5.12 -1.43
N ASP A 39 -17.00 4.24 -0.45
CA ASP A 39 -15.92 3.93 0.49
C ASP A 39 -14.72 3.31 -0.24
N MET A 40 -15.00 2.41 -1.19
CA MET A 40 -13.95 1.81 -2.02
C MET A 40 -13.24 2.86 -2.88
N ALA A 41 -13.97 3.78 -3.47
CA ALA A 41 -13.40 4.87 -4.26
C ALA A 41 -12.45 5.73 -3.42
N GLU A 42 -12.84 6.04 -2.20
CA GLU A 42 -11.98 6.79 -1.27
C GLU A 42 -10.72 5.98 -0.90
N SER A 43 -10.88 4.69 -0.65
CA SER A 43 -9.76 3.79 -0.35
C SER A 43 -8.78 3.71 -1.52
N ILE A 44 -9.27 3.64 -2.75
CA ILE A 44 -8.43 3.62 -3.96
C ILE A 44 -7.64 4.92 -4.08
N LYS A 45 -8.29 6.05 -3.82
CA LYS A 45 -7.63 7.36 -3.82
C LYS A 45 -6.47 7.39 -2.81
N GLN A 46 -6.73 6.89 -1.60
CA GLN A 46 -5.73 6.79 -0.55
C GLN A 46 -4.56 5.87 -0.96
N GLN A 47 -4.86 4.72 -1.56
CA GLN A 47 -3.86 3.79 -2.06
C GLN A 47 -3.00 4.43 -3.14
N THR A 48 -3.60 5.20 -4.04
CA THR A 48 -2.87 5.92 -5.09
C THR A 48 -1.87 6.90 -4.48
N GLN A 49 -2.26 7.63 -3.45
CA GLN A 49 -1.37 8.52 -2.72
C GLN A 49 -0.23 7.74 -2.05
N ASN A 50 -0.55 6.61 -1.44
CA ASN A 50 0.44 5.75 -0.79
C ASN A 50 1.47 5.21 -1.78
N VAL A 51 1.02 4.80 -2.97
CA VAL A 51 1.92 4.35 -4.05
C VAL A 51 2.85 5.48 -4.49
N GLY A 52 2.32 6.71 -4.60
CA GLY A 52 3.13 7.89 -4.89
C GLY A 52 4.21 8.12 -3.85
N ASN A 53 3.86 8.02 -2.56
CA ASN A 53 4.79 8.15 -1.45
C ASN A 53 5.86 7.04 -1.48
N MET A 54 5.46 5.82 -1.83
CA MET A 54 6.38 4.69 -1.99
C MET A 54 7.39 4.95 -3.10
N ASN A 55 6.95 5.50 -4.23
CA ASN A 55 7.84 5.86 -5.33
C ASN A 55 8.88 6.91 -4.91
N GLU A 56 8.46 7.90 -4.14
CA GLU A 56 9.38 8.89 -3.57
C GLU A 56 10.40 8.24 -2.64
N THR A 57 9.96 7.34 -1.79
CA THR A 57 10.82 6.60 -0.87
C THR A 57 11.83 5.75 -1.63
N ILE A 58 11.40 5.09 -2.71
CA ILE A 58 12.30 4.30 -3.57
C ILE A 58 13.37 5.19 -4.19
N SER A 59 13.00 6.37 -4.68
CA SER A 59 13.96 7.34 -5.23
C SER A 59 14.98 7.78 -4.19
N GLN A 60 14.53 8.03 -2.95
CA GLN A 60 15.41 8.36 -1.84
C GLN A 60 16.36 7.22 -1.51
N LEU A 61 15.85 5.98 -1.52
CA LEU A 61 16.67 4.77 -1.29
C LEU A 61 17.74 4.60 -2.37
N GLU A 62 17.40 4.86 -3.62
CA GLU A 62 18.37 4.84 -4.73
C GLU A 62 19.50 5.84 -4.49
N SER A 63 19.14 7.06 -4.10
CA SER A 63 20.10 8.11 -3.76
C SER A 63 21.00 7.72 -2.60
N ILE A 64 20.42 7.17 -1.52
CA ILE A 64 21.14 6.68 -0.35
C ILE A 64 22.09 5.54 -0.75
N THR A 65 21.63 4.63 -1.61
CA THR A 65 22.44 3.52 -2.10
C THR A 65 23.67 4.05 -2.86
N GLU A 66 23.49 5.04 -3.72
CA GLU A 66 24.60 5.68 -4.44
C GLU A 66 25.58 6.34 -3.46
N GLN A 67 25.08 7.04 -2.46
CA GLN A 67 25.90 7.62 -1.40
C GLN A 67 26.67 6.54 -0.64
N ASN A 68 26.03 5.42 -0.33
CA ASN A 68 26.67 4.32 0.38
C ASN A 68 27.81 3.70 -0.45
N VAL A 69 27.63 3.55 -1.74
CA VAL A 69 28.67 3.08 -2.66
C VAL A 69 29.85 4.06 -2.64
N SER A 70 29.57 5.35 -2.72
CA SER A 70 30.58 6.40 -2.66
C SER A 70 31.35 6.38 -1.35
N ILE A 71 30.65 6.23 -0.22
CA ILE A 71 31.24 6.12 1.11
C ILE A 71 32.11 4.89 1.21
N ALA A 72 31.66 3.75 0.71
CA ALA A 72 32.43 2.51 0.70
C ALA A 72 33.73 2.65 -0.10
N ASN A 73 33.66 3.28 -1.26
CA ASN A 73 34.84 3.54 -2.10
C ASN A 73 35.83 4.49 -1.40
N HIS A 74 35.31 5.54 -0.80
CA HIS A 74 36.12 6.51 -0.03
C HIS A 74 36.78 5.83 1.17
N SER A 75 36.03 4.98 1.89
CA SER A 75 36.56 4.21 3.01
C SER A 75 37.67 3.26 2.57
N GLN A 76 37.55 2.66 1.40
CA GLN A 76 38.56 1.79 0.80
C GLN A 76 39.84 2.59 0.50
N GLU A 77 39.69 3.81 -0.02
CA GLU A 77 40.83 4.70 -0.29
C GLU A 77 41.54 5.08 1.01
N ILE A 78 40.79 5.42 2.06
CA ILE A 78 41.34 5.76 3.38
C ILE A 78 42.07 4.54 3.95
N TYR A 79 41.47 3.36 3.86
CA TYR A 79 42.06 2.11 4.32
C TYR A 79 43.41 1.85 3.63
N ASN A 80 43.47 2.00 2.31
CA ASN A 80 44.68 1.81 1.52
C ASN A 80 45.73 2.86 1.91
N ALA A 81 45.34 4.10 2.14
CA ALA A 81 46.25 5.17 2.59
C ALA A 81 46.84 4.86 3.97
N VAL A 82 46.00 4.41 4.91
CA VAL A 82 46.46 3.99 6.25
C VAL A 82 47.42 2.81 6.16
N ASP A 83 47.10 1.84 5.33
CA ASP A 83 47.96 0.66 5.12
C ASP A 83 49.31 1.07 4.56
N SER A 84 49.35 1.96 3.60
CA SER A 84 50.57 2.51 3.00
C SER A 84 51.42 3.27 4.04
N ILE A 85 50.80 4.08 4.88
CA ILE A 85 51.45 4.83 5.97
C ILE A 85 52.05 3.83 7.00
N ALA A 86 51.29 2.82 7.37
CA ALA A 86 51.74 1.78 8.30
C ALA A 86 52.96 1.05 7.75
N SER A 87 52.93 0.71 6.45
CA SER A 87 54.07 0.07 5.78
C SER A 87 55.32 0.97 5.79
N LYS A 88 55.16 2.26 5.54
CA LYS A 88 56.23 3.24 5.55
C LYS A 88 56.84 3.36 6.96
N ILE A 89 56.00 3.40 7.99
CA ILE A 89 56.44 3.47 9.37
C ILE A 89 57.25 2.24 9.73
N LEU A 90 56.78 1.07 9.34
CA LEU A 90 57.45 -0.20 9.58
C LEU A 90 58.79 -0.24 8.89
N GLU A 91 58.87 0.18 7.64
CA GLU A 91 60.10 0.26 6.86
C GLU A 91 61.09 1.27 7.50
N ASP A 92 60.62 2.41 7.95
CA ASP A 92 61.44 3.43 8.61
C ASP A 92 62.02 2.90 9.91
N VAL A 93 61.24 2.18 10.70
CA VAL A 93 61.67 1.58 11.94
C VAL A 93 62.75 0.50 11.63
N ASP A 94 62.53 -0.35 10.62
CA ASP A 94 63.51 -1.37 10.23
C ASP A 94 64.83 -0.72 9.74
N SER A 95 64.75 0.38 8.98
CA SER A 95 65.91 1.09 8.50
C SER A 95 66.70 1.75 9.61
N LYS A 96 66.07 2.12 10.72
CA LYS A 96 66.70 2.70 11.89
C LYS A 96 67.11 1.68 12.95
N LYS A 97 66.86 0.42 12.69
CA LYS A 97 67.19 -0.67 13.61
C LYS A 97 68.62 -1.09 13.35
N PHE A 98 69.41 -1.01 14.38
CA PHE A 98 70.84 -1.34 14.34
C PHE A 98 71.16 -2.68 14.95
#